data_bca56d537bbd9acae478ba2c53d97789
#
_entry.id   bca56d537bbd9acae478ba2c53d97789
#
_cell.length_a   1.000
_cell.length_b   1.000
_cell.length_c   1.000
_cell.angle_alpha   90.00
_cell.angle_beta   90.00
_cell.angle_gamma   90.00
#
_symmetry.space_group_name_H-M   'P 1'
#
loop_
_entity.id
_entity.type
_entity.pdbx_description
1 polymer ?
#
loop_
_entity_poly.entity_id
_entity_poly.type
_entity_poly.pdbx_seq_one_letter_code
_entity_poly.pdbx_strand_id
1 'polypeptide(L)'
;TGDRLEHALIFYEIVKRNGIQCYLANTGHIGPEELKVTLRQSLAAYNDLVRTQLRFSREGDCLGYRYPIKCDRANLDQMNAHRLFTDRELTRRRVEDFFRGRRAFLEEFESRYGRIPAPIRESLPYE
;
A
#
# COMPACT_ATOMS: atom_id res chain seq x y z
N THR A 1 -0.86 0.93 27.49
CA THR A 1 -1.64 1.27 26.28
C THR A 1 -1.19 2.66 25.86
N GLY A 2 -0.16 2.72 25.00
CA GLY A 2 0.39 3.97 24.49
C GLY A 2 -0.60 4.69 23.57
N ASP A 3 -0.46 6.00 23.46
CA ASP A 3 -1.22 6.82 22.52
C ASP A 3 -0.88 6.40 21.08
N ARG A 4 -1.88 5.96 20.32
CA ARG A 4 -1.71 5.50 18.93
C ARG A 4 -1.21 6.62 18.02
N LEU A 5 -1.61 7.86 18.30
CA LEU A 5 -1.15 9.03 17.55
C LEU A 5 0.32 9.28 17.81
N GLU A 6 0.75 9.21 19.07
CA GLU A 6 2.16 9.36 19.45
C GLU A 6 3.03 8.31 18.73
N HIS A 7 2.62 7.04 18.72
CA HIS A 7 3.35 5.99 18.02
C HIS A 7 3.43 6.24 16.50
N ALA A 8 2.34 6.70 15.88
CA ALA A 8 2.34 7.04 14.47
C ALA A 8 3.29 8.20 14.14
N LEU A 9 3.33 9.21 15.02
CA LEU A 9 4.24 10.35 14.89
C LEU A 9 5.70 9.94 15.03
N ILE A 10 6.03 9.14 16.05
CA ILE A 10 7.39 8.60 16.24
C ILE A 10 7.81 7.82 15.00
N PHE A 11 6.96 6.93 14.50
CA PHE A 11 7.25 6.18 13.27
C PHE A 11 7.49 7.10 12.07
N TYR A 12 6.62 8.08 11.85
CA TYR A 12 6.75 9.06 10.78
C TYR A 12 8.08 9.81 10.86
N GLU A 13 8.45 10.32 12.04
CA GLU A 13 9.71 11.04 12.24
C GLU A 13 10.95 10.16 11.99
N ILE A 14 10.91 8.89 12.44
CA ILE A 14 12.01 7.94 12.18
C ILE A 14 12.18 7.71 10.68
N VAL A 15 11.09 7.45 9.96
CA VAL A 15 11.10 7.21 8.52
C VAL A 15 11.63 8.44 7.77
N LYS A 16 11.10 9.62 8.09
CA LYS A 16 11.46 10.88 7.45
C LYS A 16 12.91 11.26 7.72
N ARG A 17 13.34 11.24 8.98
CA ARG A 17 14.70 11.63 9.39
C ARG A 17 15.79 10.75 8.78
N ASN A 18 15.51 9.46 8.62
CA ASN A 18 16.50 8.51 8.12
C ASN A 18 16.32 8.19 6.62
N GLY A 19 15.37 8.82 5.92
CA GLY A 19 15.11 8.55 4.51
C GLY A 19 14.72 7.09 4.23
N ILE A 20 14.02 6.44 5.16
CA ILE A 20 13.67 5.02 5.04
C ILE A 20 12.60 4.84 3.97
N GLN A 21 12.86 3.97 3.02
CA GLN A 21 11.85 3.56 2.04
C GLN A 21 10.92 2.53 2.66
N CYS A 22 9.61 2.83 2.63
CA CYS A 22 8.58 1.93 3.13
C CYS A 22 7.87 1.22 1.98
N TYR A 23 7.58 -0.06 2.17
CA TYR A 23 6.89 -0.88 1.19
C TYR A 23 5.66 -1.53 1.82
N LEU A 24 4.54 -1.47 1.11
CA LEU A 24 3.34 -2.21 1.49
C LEU A 24 3.36 -3.56 0.80
N ALA A 25 3.31 -4.63 1.56
CA ALA A 25 3.29 -5.98 1.03
C ALA A 25 1.96 -6.68 1.37
N ASN A 26 1.30 -7.18 0.34
CA ASN A 26 0.13 -8.03 0.50
C ASN A 26 0.52 -9.49 0.26
N THR A 27 0.30 -10.34 1.25
CA THR A 27 0.59 -11.77 1.21
C THR A 27 -0.68 -12.64 1.17
N GLY A 28 -1.85 -12.02 0.99
CA GLY A 28 -3.15 -12.68 0.98
C GLY A 28 -3.57 -13.18 -0.40
N HIS A 29 -4.61 -12.58 -0.95
CA HIS A 29 -5.17 -12.92 -2.26
C HIS A 29 -5.10 -11.73 -3.20
N ILE A 30 -5.00 -11.99 -4.50
CA ILE A 30 -4.93 -10.97 -5.54
C ILE A 30 -6.00 -11.24 -6.60
N GLY A 31 -6.63 -10.15 -7.06
CA GLY A 31 -7.53 -10.17 -8.21
C GLY A 31 -8.95 -10.62 -7.88
N PRO A 32 -9.84 -10.58 -8.88
CA PRO A 32 -11.25 -10.92 -8.72
C PRO A 32 -11.48 -12.41 -8.44
N GLU A 33 -10.55 -13.27 -8.86
CA GLU A 33 -10.59 -14.72 -8.63
C GLU A 33 -9.93 -15.13 -7.29
N GLU A 34 -9.58 -14.14 -6.46
CA GLU A 34 -8.94 -14.37 -5.16
C GLU A 34 -7.72 -15.30 -5.23
N LEU A 35 -6.88 -15.11 -6.24
CA LEU A 35 -5.66 -15.89 -6.40
C LEU A 35 -4.76 -15.75 -5.17
N LYS A 36 -4.49 -16.87 -4.52
CA LYS A 36 -3.68 -16.90 -3.31
C LYS A 36 -2.22 -16.62 -3.63
N VAL A 37 -1.64 -15.62 -2.96
CA VAL A 37 -0.20 -15.38 -2.98
C VAL A 37 0.47 -16.41 -2.07
N THR A 38 1.28 -17.28 -2.63
CA THR A 38 1.99 -18.31 -1.86
C THR A 38 3.14 -17.70 -1.06
N LEU A 39 3.51 -18.36 0.04
CA LEU A 39 4.67 -17.98 0.83
C LEU A 39 5.96 -17.93 -0.03
N ARG A 40 6.11 -18.88 -0.96
CA ARG A 40 7.25 -18.93 -1.88
C ARG A 40 7.32 -17.68 -2.76
N GLN A 41 6.18 -17.21 -3.30
CA GLN A 41 6.12 -15.99 -4.11
C GLN A 41 6.45 -14.76 -3.26
N SER A 42 5.90 -14.65 -2.05
CA SER A 42 6.20 -13.57 -1.12
C SER A 42 7.69 -13.51 -0.77
N LEU A 43 8.28 -14.63 -0.40
CA LEU A 43 9.71 -14.71 -0.07
C LEU A 43 10.60 -14.39 -1.28
N ALA A 44 10.21 -14.81 -2.49
CA ALA A 44 10.94 -14.47 -3.71
C ALA A 44 10.90 -12.95 -3.95
N ALA A 45 9.74 -12.30 -3.83
CA ALA A 45 9.60 -10.87 -3.99
C ALA A 45 10.41 -10.08 -2.95
N TYR A 46 10.37 -10.48 -1.68
CA TYR A 46 11.19 -9.87 -0.62
C TYR A 46 12.68 -10.00 -0.87
N ASN A 47 13.13 -11.17 -1.34
CA ASN A 47 14.53 -11.39 -1.66
C ASN A 47 15.02 -10.48 -2.78
N ASP A 48 14.19 -10.31 -3.83
CA ASP A 48 14.50 -9.40 -4.92
C ASP A 48 14.44 -7.94 -4.50
N LEU A 49 13.52 -7.57 -3.58
CA LEU A 49 13.47 -6.23 -3.00
C LEU A 49 14.77 -5.90 -2.24
N VAL A 50 15.21 -6.79 -1.34
CA VAL A 50 16.44 -6.61 -0.55
C VAL A 50 17.69 -6.55 -1.44
N ARG A 51 17.71 -7.28 -2.55
CA ARG A 51 18.81 -7.29 -3.51
C ARG A 51 18.72 -6.19 -4.55
N THR A 52 17.77 -5.25 -4.43
CA THR A 52 17.52 -4.18 -5.40
C THR A 52 17.25 -4.66 -6.84
N GLN A 53 16.78 -5.89 -6.99
CA GLN A 53 16.42 -6.51 -8.26
C GLN A 53 14.95 -6.26 -8.65
N LEU A 54 14.16 -5.75 -7.71
CA LEU A 54 12.78 -5.39 -7.94
C LEU A 54 12.69 -4.01 -8.60
N ARG A 55 12.06 -3.94 -9.77
CA ARG A 55 11.82 -2.66 -10.46
C ARG A 55 10.36 -2.25 -10.28
N PHE A 56 10.17 -0.97 -9.98
CA PHE A 56 8.86 -0.37 -9.77
C PHE A 56 8.42 0.45 -10.99
N SER A 57 7.11 0.58 -11.17
CA SER A 57 6.50 1.47 -12.15
C SER A 57 6.98 2.92 -11.96
N ARG A 58 6.97 3.71 -13.04
CA ARG A 58 7.25 5.16 -12.98
C ARG A 58 6.07 5.90 -12.39
N GLU A 59 4.86 5.51 -12.76
CA GLU A 59 3.59 6.08 -12.33
C GLU A 59 2.98 5.23 -11.23
N GLY A 60 2.15 5.85 -10.40
CA GLY A 60 1.35 5.17 -9.39
C GLY A 60 0.19 4.38 -10.03
N ASP A 61 -0.36 3.47 -9.26
CA ASP A 61 -1.62 2.81 -9.57
C ASP A 61 -2.82 3.74 -9.27
N CYS A 62 -4.04 3.20 -9.32
CA CYS A 62 -5.25 3.95 -8.99
C CYS A 62 -5.32 4.46 -7.54
N LEU A 63 -4.43 3.98 -6.67
CA LEU A 63 -4.25 4.44 -5.29
C LEU A 63 -3.01 5.34 -5.13
N GLY A 64 -2.30 5.66 -6.22
CA GLY A 64 -1.08 6.47 -6.19
C GLY A 64 0.18 5.71 -5.79
N TYR A 65 0.11 4.38 -5.55
CA TYR A 65 1.27 3.58 -5.17
C TYR A 65 2.02 3.06 -6.38
N ARG A 66 3.35 3.15 -6.33
CA ARG A 66 4.21 2.49 -7.31
C ARG A 66 4.20 0.99 -7.05
N TYR A 67 4.03 0.21 -8.10
CA TYR A 67 3.93 -1.24 -8.02
C TYR A 67 5.10 -1.92 -8.77
N PRO A 68 5.48 -3.15 -8.39
CA PRO A 68 6.58 -3.85 -9.04
C PRO A 68 6.19 -4.26 -10.46
N ILE A 69 7.06 -3.94 -11.44
CA ILE A 69 6.90 -4.27 -12.85
C ILE A 69 7.87 -5.36 -13.33
N LYS A 70 8.93 -5.61 -12.55
CA LYS A 70 9.89 -6.67 -12.83
C LYS A 70 10.39 -7.28 -11.53
N CYS A 71 10.35 -8.60 -11.49
CA CYS A 71 10.92 -9.43 -10.44
C CYS A 71 11.54 -10.65 -11.09
N ASP A 72 12.78 -10.97 -10.76
CA ASP A 72 13.51 -12.05 -11.43
C ASP A 72 13.09 -13.44 -10.91
N ARG A 73 12.51 -13.51 -9.71
CA ARG A 73 12.20 -14.76 -9.02
C ARG A 73 10.72 -15.03 -8.80
N ALA A 74 9.89 -13.99 -8.86
CA ALA A 74 8.44 -14.13 -8.72
C ALA A 74 7.75 -13.89 -10.06
N ASN A 75 6.70 -14.66 -10.35
CA ASN A 75 5.86 -14.42 -11.53
C ASN A 75 4.94 -13.22 -11.26
N LEU A 76 5.38 -12.02 -11.64
CA LEU A 76 4.63 -10.79 -11.47
C LEU A 76 3.37 -10.72 -12.32
N ASP A 77 3.30 -11.46 -13.43
CA ASP A 77 2.09 -11.46 -14.26
C ASP A 77 0.89 -12.02 -13.52
N GLN A 78 1.13 -12.99 -12.62
CA GLN A 78 0.11 -13.53 -11.73
C GLN A 78 -0.13 -12.66 -10.49
N MET A 79 0.79 -11.73 -10.17
CA MET A 79 0.73 -10.89 -8.97
C MET A 79 0.36 -9.44 -9.28
N ASN A 80 0.22 -9.08 -10.55
CA ASN A 80 -0.07 -7.71 -10.95
C ASN A 80 -1.57 -7.43 -10.93
N ALA A 81 -2.03 -6.77 -9.89
CA ALA A 81 -3.43 -6.39 -9.72
C ALA A 81 -3.99 -5.60 -10.93
N HIS A 82 -3.20 -4.74 -11.56
CA HIS A 82 -3.62 -3.98 -12.75
C HIS A 82 -3.99 -4.87 -13.94
N ARG A 83 -3.34 -6.01 -14.10
CA ARG A 83 -3.66 -6.97 -15.17
C ARG A 83 -4.84 -7.86 -14.83
N LEU A 84 -5.08 -8.07 -13.53
CA LEU A 84 -6.16 -8.93 -13.05
C LEU A 84 -7.50 -8.19 -12.96
N PHE A 85 -7.49 -6.88 -12.73
CA PHE A 85 -8.71 -6.06 -12.67
C PHE A 85 -8.98 -5.41 -14.03
N THR A 86 -9.62 -6.17 -14.93
CA THR A 86 -9.96 -5.71 -16.29
C THR A 86 -11.25 -4.88 -16.34
N ASP A 87 -12.15 -5.06 -15.39
CA ASP A 87 -13.36 -4.26 -15.23
C ASP A 87 -13.04 -2.92 -14.56
N ARG A 88 -12.91 -1.88 -15.40
CA ARG A 88 -12.58 -0.53 -14.95
C ARG A 88 -13.66 0.11 -14.07
N GLU A 89 -14.92 -0.14 -14.36
CA GLU A 89 -16.02 0.44 -13.58
C GLU A 89 -16.11 -0.19 -12.18
N LEU A 90 -15.99 -1.51 -12.09
CA LEU A 90 -15.92 -2.20 -10.81
C LEU A 90 -14.71 -1.76 -10.00
N THR A 91 -13.55 -1.60 -10.67
CA THR A 91 -12.33 -1.13 -10.02
C THR A 91 -12.51 0.28 -9.48
N ARG A 92 -13.09 1.21 -10.26
CA ARG A 92 -13.38 2.58 -9.84
C ARG A 92 -14.28 2.61 -8.61
N ARG A 93 -15.37 1.86 -8.61
CA ARG A 93 -16.30 1.78 -7.46
C ARG A 93 -15.60 1.27 -6.20
N ARG A 94 -14.80 0.21 -6.32
CA ARG A 94 -14.03 -0.32 -5.17
C ARG A 94 -13.02 0.68 -4.62
N VAL A 95 -12.36 1.44 -5.49
CA VAL A 95 -11.44 2.51 -5.09
C VAL A 95 -12.20 3.63 -4.36
N GLU A 96 -13.35 4.06 -4.87
CA GLU A 96 -14.20 5.06 -4.22
C GLU A 96 -14.69 4.60 -2.84
N ASP A 97 -15.14 3.33 -2.73
CA ASP A 97 -15.56 2.73 -1.45
C ASP A 97 -14.40 2.64 -0.46
N PHE A 98 -13.22 2.26 -0.96
CA PHE A 98 -12.00 2.23 -0.14
C PHE A 98 -11.67 3.62 0.41
N PHE A 99 -11.68 4.65 -0.42
CA PHE A 99 -11.42 6.02 0.03
C PHE A 99 -12.48 6.53 1.01
N ARG A 100 -13.75 6.22 0.77
CA ARG A 100 -14.84 6.55 1.69
C ARG A 100 -14.62 5.91 3.06
N GLY A 101 -14.29 4.62 3.09
CA GLY A 101 -13.98 3.89 4.32
C GLY A 101 -12.76 4.47 5.05
N ARG A 102 -11.74 4.88 4.30
CA ARG A 102 -10.55 5.51 4.89
C ARG A 102 -10.84 6.88 5.48
N ARG A 103 -11.65 7.71 4.83
CA ARG A 103 -12.08 9.00 5.40
C ARG A 103 -12.84 8.81 6.71
N ALA A 104 -13.83 7.94 6.71
CA ALA A 104 -14.60 7.63 7.92
C ALA A 104 -13.69 7.13 9.06
N PHE A 105 -12.72 6.27 8.74
CA PHE A 105 -11.73 5.80 9.72
C PHE A 105 -10.88 6.95 10.28
N LEU A 106 -10.42 7.87 9.43
CA LEU A 106 -9.61 9.01 9.87
C LEU A 106 -10.40 9.96 10.76
N GLU A 107 -11.66 10.26 10.41
CA GLU A 107 -12.56 11.07 11.23
C GLU A 107 -12.81 10.43 12.61
N GLU A 108 -13.07 9.12 12.64
CA GLU A 108 -13.20 8.37 13.89
C GLU A 108 -11.91 8.38 14.70
N PHE A 109 -10.76 8.21 14.04
CA PHE A 109 -9.46 8.25 14.68
C PHE A 109 -9.18 9.61 15.29
N GLU A 110 -9.40 10.70 14.54
CA GLU A 110 -9.23 12.08 15.04
C GLU A 110 -10.15 12.40 16.21
N SER A 111 -11.38 11.89 16.20
CA SER A 111 -12.32 12.08 17.31
C SER A 111 -11.87 11.42 18.61
N ARG A 112 -11.12 10.32 18.51
CA ARG A 112 -10.66 9.54 19.68
C ARG A 112 -9.27 9.91 20.18
N TYR A 113 -8.37 10.25 19.27
CA TYR A 113 -6.94 10.40 19.59
C TYR A 113 -6.39 11.79 19.31
N GLY A 114 -7.18 12.69 18.76
CA GLY A 114 -6.77 14.02 18.38
C GLY A 114 -6.39 14.16 16.91
N ARG A 115 -6.20 15.39 16.48
CA ARG A 115 -5.99 15.76 15.08
C ARG A 115 -4.71 15.17 14.52
N ILE A 116 -4.82 14.52 13.37
CA ILE A 116 -3.66 14.02 12.62
C ILE A 116 -2.86 15.21 12.08
N PRO A 117 -1.53 15.25 12.28
CA PRO A 117 -0.69 16.33 11.76
C PRO A 117 -0.78 16.48 10.24
N ALA A 118 -0.75 17.73 9.77
CA ALA A 118 -0.87 18.07 8.37
C ALA A 118 0.08 17.27 7.45
N PRO A 119 1.37 17.08 7.76
CA PRO A 119 2.27 16.32 6.90
C PRO A 119 1.87 14.85 6.68
N ILE A 120 1.22 14.23 7.69
CA ILE A 120 0.70 12.85 7.56
C ILE A 120 -0.60 12.89 6.77
N ARG A 121 -1.48 13.85 7.05
CA ARG A 121 -2.76 14.00 6.36
C ARG A 121 -2.57 14.29 4.87
N GLU A 122 -1.69 15.22 4.52
CA GLU A 122 -1.36 15.61 3.13
C GLU A 122 -0.64 14.50 2.34
N SER A 123 -0.03 13.55 3.03
CA SER A 123 0.57 12.37 2.36
C SER A 123 -0.44 11.32 1.93
N LEU A 124 -1.69 11.45 2.36
CA LEU A 124 -2.75 10.52 1.99
C LEU A 124 -3.33 10.96 0.63
N PRO A 125 -3.39 10.09 -0.39
CA PRO A 125 -3.83 10.44 -1.74
C PRO A 125 -5.37 10.57 -1.86
N TYR A 126 -6.01 11.32 -0.94
CA TYR A 126 -7.47 11.30 -0.75
C TYR A 126 -8.16 12.65 -0.92
N GLU A 127 -7.44 13.65 -1.36
CA GLU A 127 -8.03 14.95 -1.72
C GLU A 127 -8.20 15.09 -3.22
#